data_b6260b3d2d062c1547960ae19a0e74ac
#
_entry.id   b6260b3d2d062c1547960ae19a0e74ac
#
_cell.length_a   1.000
_cell.length_b   1.000
_cell.length_c   1.000
_cell.angle_alpha   90.00
_cell.angle_beta   90.00
_cell.angle_gamma   90.00
#
_symmetry.space_group_name_H-M   'P 1'
#
loop_
_entity.id
_entity.type
_entity.pdbx_description
1 polymer ?
#
loop_
_entity_poly.entity_id
_entity_poly.type
_entity_poly.pdbx_seq_one_letter_code
_entity_poly.pdbx_strand_id
1 'polypeptide(L)'
;MSESPATGSAAGSALLVAYDTALPVVYGYLLARCGGAPVAEELTSETFLAALDAVARHPGPEVISTPWLIGVARHKLVDHWRRQARDERRQETIERELETEPPDPWEGRLDALVAREALDGLLPDHRAALTLRYLDDLPVGEVAALLDRSVHAAEGLLVRARAAFRRAYVAQGGCHD
;
A
#
# COMPACT_ATOMS: atom_id res chain seq x y z
N MET A 1 43.15 21.04 -7.16
CA MET A 1 41.75 21.24 -7.48
C MET A 1 41.36 20.17 -8.46
N SER A 2 40.83 19.04 -7.94
CA SER A 2 40.37 17.93 -8.78
C SER A 2 39.02 17.51 -8.25
N GLU A 3 37.99 17.94 -8.99
CA GLU A 3 36.62 17.50 -8.77
C GLU A 3 36.51 16.01 -9.13
N SER A 4 35.98 15.23 -8.21
CA SER A 4 35.55 13.84 -8.49
C SER A 4 34.07 13.83 -8.84
N PRO A 5 33.69 13.63 -10.11
CA PRO A 5 32.27 13.48 -10.50
C PRO A 5 31.85 12.01 -10.69
N ALA A 6 32.48 11.04 -9.99
CA ALA A 6 32.33 9.64 -10.36
C ALA A 6 31.31 8.82 -9.57
N THR A 7 30.83 9.30 -8.41
CA THR A 7 30.02 8.45 -7.50
C THR A 7 28.52 8.47 -7.87
N GLY A 8 28.00 9.54 -8.43
CA GLY A 8 26.60 9.64 -8.86
C GLY A 8 26.28 8.81 -10.12
N SER A 9 27.30 8.53 -10.95
CA SER A 9 27.15 7.79 -12.20
C SER A 9 26.93 6.29 -12.00
N ALA A 10 27.61 5.67 -11.04
CA ALA A 10 27.52 4.22 -10.82
C ALA A 10 26.18 3.79 -10.21
N ALA A 11 25.67 4.58 -9.26
CA ALA A 11 24.38 4.32 -8.60
C ALA A 11 23.21 4.58 -9.55
N GLY A 12 23.28 5.63 -10.38
CA GLY A 12 22.32 5.90 -11.45
C GLY A 12 22.30 4.78 -12.49
N SER A 13 23.47 4.25 -12.87
CA SER A 13 23.57 3.13 -13.80
C SER A 13 23.00 1.83 -13.21
N ALA A 14 23.20 1.55 -11.94
CA ALA A 14 22.63 0.39 -11.27
C ALA A 14 21.09 0.46 -11.21
N LEU A 15 20.53 1.64 -10.98
CA LEU A 15 19.08 1.83 -11.01
C LEU A 15 18.52 1.68 -12.43
N LEU A 16 19.20 2.17 -13.45
CA LEU A 16 18.79 1.99 -14.84
C LEU A 16 18.78 0.51 -15.25
N VAL A 17 19.78 -0.27 -14.82
CA VAL A 17 19.80 -1.72 -15.07
C VAL A 17 18.65 -2.43 -14.33
N ALA A 18 18.34 -2.01 -13.09
CA ALA A 18 17.24 -2.58 -12.32
C ALA A 18 15.86 -2.11 -12.83
N TYR A 19 15.79 -0.96 -13.52
CA TYR A 19 14.53 -0.34 -13.96
C TYR A 19 13.72 -1.26 -14.86
N ASP A 20 14.30 -1.78 -15.92
CA ASP A 20 13.59 -2.60 -16.92
C ASP A 20 12.99 -3.86 -16.32
N THR A 21 13.68 -4.46 -15.34
CA THR A 21 13.21 -5.68 -14.66
C THR A 21 12.24 -5.39 -13.50
N ALA A 22 12.46 -4.30 -12.79
CA ALA A 22 11.66 -3.96 -11.61
C ALA A 22 10.38 -3.18 -11.96
N LEU A 23 10.38 -2.40 -13.05
CA LEU A 23 9.23 -1.58 -13.45
C LEU A 23 7.92 -2.37 -13.55
N PRO A 24 7.84 -3.50 -14.30
CA PRO A 24 6.60 -4.25 -14.40
C PRO A 24 6.15 -4.86 -13.06
N VAL A 25 7.11 -5.21 -12.18
CA VAL A 25 6.82 -5.78 -10.86
C VAL A 25 6.28 -4.72 -9.91
N VAL A 26 6.92 -3.53 -9.86
CA VAL A 26 6.48 -2.38 -9.04
C VAL A 26 5.12 -1.88 -9.51
N TYR A 27 4.94 -1.71 -10.83
CA TYR A 27 3.67 -1.30 -11.39
C TYR A 27 2.56 -2.30 -11.09
N GLY A 28 2.79 -3.60 -11.29
CA GLY A 28 1.84 -4.66 -10.99
C GLY A 28 1.47 -4.71 -9.50
N TYR A 29 2.45 -4.54 -8.61
CA TYR A 29 2.22 -4.43 -7.16
C TYR A 29 1.27 -3.28 -6.82
N LEU A 30 1.53 -2.09 -7.38
CA LEU A 30 0.73 -0.89 -7.12
C LEU A 30 -0.66 -1.00 -7.77
N LEU A 31 -0.74 -1.44 -9.04
CA LEU A 31 -2.00 -1.61 -9.76
C LEU A 31 -2.96 -2.55 -9.04
N ALA A 32 -2.44 -3.61 -8.45
CA ALA A 32 -3.26 -4.55 -7.68
C ALA A 32 -3.85 -3.94 -6.39
N ARG A 33 -3.37 -2.76 -5.93
CA ARG A 33 -3.66 -2.21 -4.60
C ARG A 33 -4.27 -0.82 -4.59
N CYS A 34 -4.04 0.00 -5.61
CA CYS A 34 -4.43 1.43 -5.61
C CYS A 34 -5.77 1.74 -6.30
N GLY A 35 -6.47 0.73 -6.84
CA GLY A 35 -7.81 0.91 -7.41
C GLY A 35 -7.84 1.48 -8.84
N GLY A 36 -6.70 1.66 -9.53
CA GLY A 36 -6.71 2.10 -10.92
C GLY A 36 -5.35 2.40 -11.53
N ALA A 37 -5.28 2.29 -12.87
CA ALA A 37 -4.05 2.51 -13.64
C ALA A 37 -3.45 3.92 -13.46
N PRO A 38 -4.21 5.03 -13.48
CA PRO A 38 -3.62 6.35 -13.34
C PRO A 38 -2.86 6.55 -12.02
N VAL A 39 -3.43 6.07 -10.92
CA VAL A 39 -2.79 6.13 -9.59
C VAL A 39 -1.57 5.21 -9.53
N ALA A 40 -1.66 4.01 -10.13
CA ALA A 40 -0.54 3.09 -10.19
C ALA A 40 0.65 3.68 -10.97
N GLU A 41 0.40 4.36 -12.08
CA GLU A 41 1.43 5.04 -12.89
C GLU A 41 2.10 6.17 -12.11
N GLU A 42 1.31 7.01 -11.43
CA GLU A 42 1.81 8.09 -10.59
C GLU A 42 2.71 7.55 -9.46
N LEU A 43 2.19 6.58 -8.68
CA LEU A 43 2.93 5.99 -7.56
C LEU A 43 4.17 5.21 -8.02
N THR A 44 4.14 4.60 -9.21
CA THR A 44 5.30 3.95 -9.81
C THR A 44 6.38 5.00 -10.09
N SER A 45 6.03 6.10 -10.73
CA SER A 45 6.95 7.21 -10.99
C SER A 45 7.53 7.79 -9.70
N GLU A 46 6.69 8.06 -8.70
CA GLU A 46 7.13 8.52 -7.37
C GLU A 46 8.07 7.53 -6.67
N THR A 47 7.85 6.21 -6.86
CA THR A 47 8.69 5.16 -6.29
C THR A 47 10.11 5.23 -6.86
N PHE A 48 10.25 5.31 -8.19
CA PHE A 48 11.56 5.38 -8.82
C PHE A 48 12.28 6.71 -8.56
N LEU A 49 11.55 7.83 -8.50
CA LEU A 49 12.12 9.12 -8.10
C LEU A 49 12.64 9.07 -6.66
N ALA A 50 11.87 8.52 -5.72
CA ALA A 50 12.31 8.36 -4.34
C ALA A 50 13.52 7.42 -4.22
N ALA A 51 13.57 6.37 -5.05
CA ALA A 51 14.71 5.48 -5.13
C ALA A 51 15.97 6.20 -5.62
N LEU A 52 15.86 7.02 -6.66
CA LEU A 52 16.95 7.89 -7.18
C LEU A 52 17.47 8.82 -6.07
N ASP A 53 16.58 9.49 -5.37
CA ASP A 53 16.93 10.41 -4.29
C ASP A 53 17.59 9.69 -3.11
N ALA A 54 17.15 8.48 -2.75
CA ALA A 54 17.76 7.69 -1.69
C ALA A 54 19.19 7.30 -2.04
N VAL A 55 19.39 6.82 -3.27
CA VAL A 55 20.71 6.42 -3.80
C VAL A 55 21.64 7.62 -3.90
N ALA A 56 21.14 8.78 -4.33
CA ALA A 56 21.95 10.00 -4.42
C ALA A 56 22.43 10.51 -3.06
N ARG A 57 21.59 10.36 -2.02
CA ARG A 57 21.93 10.80 -0.66
C ARG A 57 22.82 9.82 0.09
N HIS A 58 22.73 8.54 -0.19
CA HIS A 58 23.50 7.49 0.46
C HIS A 58 24.15 6.60 -0.60
N PRO A 59 25.26 7.07 -1.21
CA PRO A 59 26.00 6.30 -2.18
C PRO A 59 26.75 5.16 -1.43
N GLY A 60 26.09 4.02 -1.27
CA GLY A 60 26.62 2.81 -0.69
C GLY A 60 26.46 1.64 -1.66
N PRO A 61 27.07 0.47 -1.38
CA PRO A 61 26.93 -0.72 -2.19
C PRO A 61 25.57 -1.41 -2.03
N GLU A 62 24.55 -0.68 -1.60
CA GLU A 62 23.21 -1.22 -1.49
C GLU A 62 22.70 -1.58 -2.89
N VAL A 63 22.58 -2.88 -3.07
CA VAL A 63 22.01 -3.45 -4.29
C VAL A 63 20.57 -2.95 -4.40
N ILE A 64 20.33 -2.09 -5.38
CA ILE A 64 18.97 -1.73 -5.77
C ILE A 64 18.29 -3.00 -6.24
N SER A 65 17.50 -3.59 -5.37
CA SER A 65 16.81 -4.85 -5.64
C SER A 65 15.31 -4.62 -5.80
N THR A 66 14.65 -5.48 -6.56
CA THR A 66 13.18 -5.43 -6.69
C THR A 66 12.47 -5.47 -5.32
N PRO A 67 12.85 -6.32 -4.34
CA PRO A 67 12.24 -6.28 -3.01
C PRO A 67 12.41 -4.93 -2.29
N TRP A 68 13.55 -4.27 -2.42
CA TRP A 68 13.77 -2.95 -1.85
C TRP A 68 12.85 -1.90 -2.51
N LEU A 69 12.73 -1.92 -3.87
CA LEU A 69 11.81 -1.04 -4.60
C LEU A 69 10.34 -1.29 -4.22
N ILE A 70 9.94 -2.52 -3.97
CA ILE A 70 8.60 -2.84 -3.42
C ILE A 70 8.42 -2.22 -2.02
N GLY A 71 9.45 -2.22 -1.18
CA GLY A 71 9.44 -1.52 0.10
C GLY A 71 9.18 0.00 -0.07
N VAL A 72 9.88 0.63 -1.02
CA VAL A 72 9.66 2.06 -1.35
C VAL A 72 8.24 2.28 -1.89
N ALA A 73 7.77 1.43 -2.81
CA ALA A 73 6.42 1.49 -3.38
C ALA A 73 5.34 1.37 -2.29
N ARG A 74 5.54 0.46 -1.33
CA ARG A 74 4.64 0.30 -0.18
C ARG A 74 4.51 1.59 0.64
N HIS A 75 5.62 2.26 0.94
CA HIS A 75 5.57 3.55 1.64
C HIS A 75 4.81 4.60 0.83
N LYS A 76 5.05 4.70 -0.48
CA LYS A 76 4.32 5.62 -1.36
C LYS A 76 2.82 5.34 -1.39
N LEU A 77 2.44 4.08 -1.45
CA LEU A 77 1.04 3.65 -1.42
C LEU A 77 0.36 4.02 -0.08
N VAL A 78 1.03 3.77 1.05
CA VAL A 78 0.51 4.16 2.38
C VAL A 78 0.36 5.67 2.49
N ASP A 79 1.32 6.44 2.00
CA ASP A 79 1.25 7.91 1.99
C ASP A 79 0.10 8.43 1.11
N HIS A 80 -0.16 7.77 -0.01
CA HIS A 80 -1.31 8.06 -0.87
C HIS A 80 -2.63 7.84 -0.11
N TRP A 81 -2.83 6.68 0.52
CA TRP A 81 -4.03 6.41 1.31
C TRP A 81 -4.20 7.36 2.50
N ARG A 82 -3.10 7.74 3.16
CA ARG A 82 -3.16 8.73 4.23
C ARG A 82 -3.58 10.12 3.74
N ARG A 83 -3.16 10.50 2.53
CA ARG A 83 -3.62 11.75 1.89
C ARG A 83 -5.11 11.67 1.60
N GLN A 84 -5.58 10.60 0.96
CA GLN A 84 -7.00 10.37 0.71
C GLN A 84 -7.83 10.42 1.99
N ALA A 85 -7.42 9.69 3.04
CA ALA A 85 -8.14 9.67 4.31
C ALA A 85 -8.22 11.06 4.98
N ARG A 86 -7.20 11.90 4.81
CA ARG A 86 -7.24 13.29 5.31
C ARG A 86 -8.22 14.15 4.52
N ASP A 87 -8.26 13.98 3.20
CA ASP A 87 -9.13 14.76 2.32
C ASP A 87 -10.60 14.36 2.51
N GLU A 88 -10.89 13.07 2.65
CA GLU A 88 -12.24 12.57 2.98
C GLU A 88 -12.72 13.08 4.34
N ARG A 89 -11.88 13.05 5.39
CA ARG A 89 -12.25 13.59 6.71
C ARG A 89 -12.51 15.08 6.71
N ARG A 90 -11.93 15.85 5.79
CA ARG A 90 -12.23 17.28 5.61
C ARG A 90 -13.58 17.49 4.94
N GLN A 91 -14.04 16.52 4.13
CA GLN A 91 -15.35 16.57 3.47
C GLN A 91 -16.47 15.99 4.34
N GLU A 92 -16.15 15.01 5.21
CA GLU A 92 -17.11 14.36 6.10
C GLU A 92 -17.10 14.98 7.50
N THR A 93 -18.00 15.93 7.72
CA THR A 93 -18.45 16.31 9.07
C THR A 93 -19.74 15.56 9.38
N ILE A 94 -19.81 14.25 9.29
CA ILE A 94 -21.01 13.49 9.71
C ILE A 94 -20.67 11.99 9.96
N GLU A 95 -21.09 11.54 11.15
CA GLU A 95 -21.43 10.19 11.60
C GLU A 95 -20.36 9.10 11.71
N ARG A 96 -19.96 8.85 12.97
CA ARG A 96 -19.31 7.62 13.42
C ARG A 96 -20.30 6.78 14.20
N GLU A 97 -20.72 5.66 13.63
CA GLU A 97 -21.30 4.56 14.39
C GLU A 97 -20.22 3.55 14.78
N LEU A 98 -20.22 3.21 16.08
CA LEU A 98 -19.37 2.17 16.67
C LEU A 98 -20.11 0.84 16.53
N GLU A 99 -19.62 -0.06 15.68
CA GLU A 99 -20.15 -1.42 15.58
C GLU A 99 -19.23 -2.44 16.23
N THR A 100 -19.84 -3.32 17.03
CA THR A 100 -19.23 -4.45 17.72
C THR A 100 -19.16 -5.66 16.79
N GLU A 101 -18.06 -6.41 16.85
CA GLU A 101 -17.70 -7.47 15.90
C GLU A 101 -18.38 -8.81 16.20
N PRO A 102 -18.91 -9.52 15.19
CA PRO A 102 -19.15 -10.95 15.24
C PRO A 102 -17.90 -11.76 14.84
N PRO A 103 -17.77 -13.04 15.23
CA PRO A 103 -16.61 -13.88 14.94
C PRO A 103 -16.42 -14.11 13.44
N ASP A 104 -15.17 -14.33 13.05
CA ASP A 104 -14.68 -14.44 11.67
C ASP A 104 -15.00 -15.82 11.06
N PRO A 105 -15.90 -15.91 10.06
CA PRO A 105 -16.25 -17.16 9.40
C PRO A 105 -15.75 -17.26 7.94
N TRP A 106 -14.53 -16.75 7.65
CA TRP A 106 -13.99 -16.80 6.29
C TRP A 106 -13.35 -18.17 5.97
N GLU A 107 -14.11 -19.24 5.94
CA GLU A 107 -13.71 -20.55 5.41
C GLU A 107 -14.20 -20.83 3.97
N GLY A 108 -14.44 -19.77 3.18
CA GLY A 108 -14.86 -19.88 1.77
C GLY A 108 -13.88 -19.26 0.78
N ARG A 109 -13.89 -19.74 -0.47
CA ARG A 109 -13.18 -19.10 -1.59
C ARG A 109 -13.90 -17.79 -1.90
N LEU A 110 -13.27 -16.67 -1.62
CA LEU A 110 -13.72 -15.37 -2.09
C LEU A 110 -13.62 -15.30 -3.62
N ASP A 111 -14.67 -14.81 -4.27
CA ASP A 111 -14.54 -14.40 -5.67
C ASP A 111 -13.56 -13.23 -5.73
N ALA A 112 -12.43 -13.43 -6.42
CA ALA A 112 -11.33 -12.46 -6.42
C ALA A 112 -11.72 -11.11 -7.03
N LEU A 113 -12.67 -11.09 -7.99
CA LEU A 113 -13.15 -9.84 -8.58
C LEU A 113 -14.04 -9.10 -7.60
N VAL A 114 -15.01 -9.78 -7.00
CA VAL A 114 -15.92 -9.20 -6.00
C VAL A 114 -15.13 -8.73 -4.77
N ALA A 115 -14.15 -9.53 -4.32
CA ALA A 115 -13.28 -9.13 -3.20
C ALA A 115 -12.47 -7.87 -3.51
N ARG A 116 -11.97 -7.73 -4.75
CA ARG A 116 -11.23 -6.55 -5.17
C ARG A 116 -12.14 -5.32 -5.21
N GLU A 117 -13.32 -5.42 -5.82
CA GLU A 117 -14.29 -4.33 -5.86
C GLU A 117 -14.74 -3.91 -4.46
N ALA A 118 -14.99 -4.89 -3.58
CA ALA A 118 -15.30 -4.61 -2.18
C ALA A 118 -14.17 -3.88 -1.46
N LEU A 119 -12.92 -4.27 -1.69
CA LEU A 119 -11.75 -3.61 -1.11
C LEU A 119 -11.58 -2.17 -1.65
N ASP A 120 -11.80 -1.98 -2.95
CA ASP A 120 -11.68 -0.68 -3.61
C ASP A 120 -12.75 0.32 -3.13
N GLY A 121 -13.92 -0.18 -2.73
CA GLY A 121 -15.02 0.63 -2.17
C GLY A 121 -14.88 1.00 -0.69
N LEU A 122 -13.84 0.52 0.01
CA LEU A 122 -13.62 0.85 1.43
C LEU A 122 -13.03 2.25 1.62
N LEU A 123 -13.27 2.79 2.81
CA LEU A 123 -12.53 3.97 3.28
C LEU A 123 -11.01 3.73 3.17
N PRO A 124 -10.21 4.74 2.83
CA PRO A 124 -8.77 4.58 2.60
C PRO A 124 -8.01 3.93 3.76
N ASP A 125 -8.33 4.31 5.01
CA ASP A 125 -7.71 3.72 6.20
C ASP A 125 -8.03 2.21 6.35
N HIS A 126 -9.27 1.81 6.03
CA HIS A 126 -9.70 0.40 6.07
C HIS A 126 -9.01 -0.41 4.97
N ARG A 127 -8.98 0.12 3.74
CA ARG A 127 -8.29 -0.47 2.61
C ARG A 127 -6.81 -0.67 2.93
N ALA A 128 -6.14 0.38 3.42
CA ALA A 128 -4.74 0.34 3.82
C ALA A 128 -4.46 -0.77 4.84
N ALA A 129 -5.25 -0.83 5.91
CA ALA A 129 -5.06 -1.82 6.96
C ALA A 129 -5.23 -3.26 6.46
N LEU A 130 -6.26 -3.54 5.65
CA LEU A 130 -6.51 -4.87 5.10
C LEU A 130 -5.44 -5.27 4.07
N THR A 131 -5.05 -4.36 3.18
CA THR A 131 -4.01 -4.61 2.18
C THR A 131 -2.68 -4.96 2.85
N LEU A 132 -2.23 -4.17 3.81
CA LEU A 132 -0.98 -4.42 4.52
C LEU A 132 -1.03 -5.74 5.30
N ARG A 133 -2.15 -6.05 5.94
CA ARG A 133 -2.28 -7.25 6.78
C ARG A 133 -2.43 -8.53 5.97
N TYR A 134 -3.25 -8.53 4.90
CA TYR A 134 -3.67 -9.76 4.21
C TYR A 134 -3.09 -9.92 2.81
N LEU A 135 -2.81 -8.84 2.07
CA LEU A 135 -2.17 -8.93 0.77
C LEU A 135 -0.64 -8.86 0.86
N ASP A 136 -0.12 -8.13 1.84
CA ASP A 136 1.33 -8.02 2.10
C ASP A 136 1.79 -8.93 3.25
N ASP A 137 0.86 -9.62 3.92
CA ASP A 137 1.08 -10.54 5.06
C ASP A 137 1.92 -9.94 6.20
N LEU A 138 1.76 -8.63 6.47
CA LEU A 138 2.54 -7.97 7.51
C LEU A 138 1.96 -8.25 8.90
N PRO A 139 2.80 -8.45 9.93
CA PRO A 139 2.35 -8.52 11.30
C PRO A 139 1.74 -7.18 11.75
N VAL A 140 0.80 -7.23 12.71
CA VAL A 140 0.05 -6.05 13.17
C VAL A 140 0.96 -4.90 13.63
N GLY A 141 2.10 -5.24 14.24
CA GLY A 141 3.09 -4.25 14.65
C GLY A 141 3.68 -3.44 13.48
N GLU A 142 3.95 -4.09 12.35
CA GLU A 142 4.43 -3.42 11.14
C GLU A 142 3.32 -2.62 10.46
N VAL A 143 2.10 -3.16 10.42
CA VAL A 143 0.92 -2.41 9.95
C VAL A 143 0.73 -1.15 10.78
N ALA A 144 0.83 -1.23 12.09
CA ALA A 144 0.72 -0.10 13.00
C ALA A 144 1.79 0.97 12.71
N ALA A 145 3.05 0.54 12.56
CA ALA A 145 4.18 1.43 12.24
C ALA A 145 3.99 2.15 10.90
N LEU A 146 3.60 1.41 9.84
CA LEU A 146 3.35 1.98 8.52
C LEU A 146 2.16 2.95 8.52
N LEU A 147 1.12 2.67 9.31
CA LEU A 147 -0.06 3.54 9.42
C LEU A 147 0.12 4.66 10.44
N ASP A 148 1.30 4.77 11.09
CA ASP A 148 1.57 5.75 12.15
C ASP A 148 0.52 5.70 13.28
N ARG A 149 0.27 4.49 13.78
CA ARG A 149 -0.72 4.20 14.82
C ARG A 149 -0.08 3.35 15.92
N SER A 150 -0.68 3.37 17.12
CA SER A 150 -0.36 2.36 18.12
C SER A 150 -0.86 0.99 17.67
N VAL A 151 -0.25 -0.09 18.18
CA VAL A 151 -0.69 -1.48 17.89
C VAL A 151 -2.17 -1.66 18.22
N HIS A 152 -2.60 -1.19 19.40
CA HIS A 152 -4.00 -1.26 19.82
C HIS A 152 -4.95 -0.51 18.86
N ALA A 153 -4.54 0.68 18.37
CA ALA A 153 -5.34 1.42 17.39
C ALA A 153 -5.41 0.71 16.03
N ALA A 154 -4.32 0.04 15.62
CA ALA A 154 -4.28 -0.75 14.39
C ALA A 154 -5.16 -2.02 14.50
N GLU A 155 -5.16 -2.70 15.66
CA GLU A 155 -6.07 -3.83 15.93
C GLU A 155 -7.53 -3.40 15.82
N GLY A 156 -7.92 -2.31 16.49
CA GLY A 156 -9.27 -1.77 16.38
C GLY A 156 -9.64 -1.33 14.96
N LEU A 157 -8.67 -0.80 14.19
CA LEU A 157 -8.88 -0.45 12.79
C LEU A 157 -9.11 -1.71 11.93
N LEU A 158 -8.30 -2.75 12.12
CA LEU A 158 -8.45 -4.03 11.40
C LEU A 158 -9.80 -4.68 11.67
N VAL A 159 -10.29 -4.63 12.91
CA VAL A 159 -11.63 -5.09 13.29
C VAL A 159 -12.70 -4.37 12.45
N ARG A 160 -12.74 -3.05 12.49
CA ARG A 160 -13.71 -2.25 11.74
C ARG A 160 -13.57 -2.43 10.22
N ALA A 161 -12.33 -2.52 9.73
CA ALA A 161 -12.06 -2.73 8.31
C ALA A 161 -12.60 -4.08 7.81
N ARG A 162 -12.43 -5.16 8.59
CA ARG A 162 -13.01 -6.49 8.26
C ARG A 162 -14.53 -6.44 8.21
N ALA A 163 -15.17 -5.80 9.18
CA ALA A 163 -16.62 -5.64 9.20
C ALA A 163 -17.12 -4.85 7.98
N ALA A 164 -16.43 -3.75 7.63
CA ALA A 164 -16.76 -2.95 6.45
C ALA A 164 -16.58 -3.74 5.15
N PHE A 165 -15.47 -4.48 5.01
CA PHE A 165 -15.21 -5.34 3.86
C PHE A 165 -16.28 -6.41 3.69
N ARG A 166 -16.67 -7.08 4.77
CA ARG A 166 -17.73 -8.11 4.73
C ARG A 166 -19.04 -7.54 4.21
N ARG A 167 -19.46 -6.37 4.70
CA ARG A 167 -20.68 -5.70 4.20
C ARG A 167 -20.59 -5.36 2.72
N ALA A 168 -19.46 -4.80 2.29
CA ALA A 168 -19.24 -4.45 0.89
C ALA A 168 -19.24 -5.68 -0.02
N TYR A 169 -18.56 -6.75 0.40
CA TYR A 169 -18.48 -8.02 -0.34
C TYR A 169 -19.85 -8.66 -0.56
N VAL A 170 -20.66 -8.75 0.50
CA VAL A 170 -22.02 -9.30 0.41
C VAL A 170 -22.93 -8.42 -0.46
N ALA A 171 -22.81 -7.08 -0.34
CA ALA A 171 -23.60 -6.15 -1.14
C ALA A 171 -23.29 -6.24 -2.65
N GLN A 172 -22.11 -6.67 -3.02
CA GLN A 172 -21.68 -6.87 -4.41
C GLN A 172 -21.96 -8.29 -4.95
N GLY A 173 -22.72 -9.09 -4.22
CA GLY A 173 -23.12 -10.43 -4.64
C GLY A 173 -22.12 -11.54 -4.32
N GLY A 174 -21.16 -11.28 -3.44
CA GLY A 174 -20.29 -12.30 -2.87
C GLY A 174 -21.13 -13.30 -2.08
N CYS A 175 -21.22 -14.54 -2.56
CA CYS A 175 -21.92 -15.61 -1.86
C CYS A 175 -21.03 -16.18 -0.75
N HIS A 176 -21.63 -16.35 0.43
CA HIS A 176 -21.18 -17.29 1.44
C HIS A 176 -21.86 -18.63 1.16
N ASP A 177 -21.12 -19.62 0.70
CA ASP A 177 -21.48 -21.03 0.87
C ASP A 177 -20.83 -21.57 2.14
#